data_33a4a9786fb46b5cfc45856767583721
#
_entry.id   33a4a9786fb46b5cfc45856767583721
#
_cell.length_a   1.000
_cell.length_b   1.000
_cell.length_c   1.000
_cell.angle_alpha   90.00
_cell.angle_beta   90.00
_cell.angle_gamma   90.00
#
_symmetry.space_group_name_H-M   'P 1'
#
loop_
_entity.id
_entity.type
_entity.pdbx_description
1 polymer ?
#
loop_
_entity_poly.entity_id
_entity_poly.type
_entity_poly.pdbx_seq_one_letter_code
_entity_poly.pdbx_strand_id
1 'polypeptide(L)'
;MKLYNQGATPVSVTSPVSFAGLIEKIEILRSTLRWASKLDRPEIEKLLKQATTLRDEVMGLSHKERFVQAASSAETAAGATAGDAPPPPEVERLPRERRQALMERSFIFEGTFGDNPRLLEALEIAEKAAPTDLPVLIDGESGTGKELMAKVIHANGARTDKPFISVNCGAIPDSLLESELFGHKKGAFTGASNDRRGKFESAHTGTIFLDEIGELPLTGQVKLLRVLEAHEIQRVGSDEIISVDARIVAATNKDLRRMSQAGTFREDLFYRLSVIHVSLPALRERRDEIPLLVSYFSDEAAGMLRRAPVRLTPRLRDFLLHYDYPGNIRELRNLLYRLSCLAGDTADLPHLPQDIRPKPAALAVVGAGASGADIAMATSLSEAKRAASDEAERAFLERGLQEVGGTVAELARRFDMNRSHLQMLLKKHGIHSKDFRASRQAEAGKG
;
A
#
# COMPACT_ATOMS: atom_id res chain seq x y z
N MET A 1 37.72 -57.71 19.46
CA MET A 1 38.35 -56.43 19.77
C MET A 1 37.47 -55.31 19.29
N LYS A 2 36.91 -54.57 20.21
CA LYS A 2 35.80 -53.58 20.03
C LYS A 2 36.26 -52.37 19.27
N LEU A 3 35.50 -51.91 18.24
CA LEU A 3 35.58 -50.60 17.69
C LEU A 3 34.27 -49.86 17.90
N TYR A 4 34.37 -48.77 18.61
CA TYR A 4 33.31 -47.87 19.00
C TYR A 4 32.83 -47.06 17.78
N ASN A 5 31.53 -47.11 17.59
CA ASN A 5 30.81 -46.21 16.71
C ASN A 5 30.35 -45.02 17.55
N GLN A 6 30.94 -43.84 17.35
CA GLN A 6 30.49 -42.59 17.98
C GLN A 6 29.56 -41.89 17.02
N GLY A 7 28.29 -41.85 17.44
CA GLY A 7 27.22 -41.17 16.76
C GLY A 7 27.42 -39.65 16.77
N ALA A 8 27.15 -39.07 15.64
CA ALA A 8 26.99 -37.63 15.48
C ALA A 8 25.71 -37.20 16.22
N THR A 9 25.87 -36.32 17.19
CA THR A 9 24.78 -35.62 17.86
C THR A 9 24.08 -34.67 16.85
N PRO A 10 22.77 -34.66 16.74
CA PRO A 10 22.07 -33.67 15.95
C PRO A 10 22.20 -32.31 16.62
N VAL A 11 22.59 -31.31 15.84
CA VAL A 11 22.59 -29.90 16.21
C VAL A 11 21.19 -29.54 16.67
N SER A 12 21.09 -29.06 17.88
CA SER A 12 19.82 -28.60 18.49
C SER A 12 19.27 -27.41 17.70
N VAL A 13 18.20 -27.65 17.00
CA VAL A 13 17.31 -26.61 16.46
C VAL A 13 16.87 -25.75 17.65
N THR A 14 17.18 -24.47 17.62
CA THR A 14 16.73 -23.45 18.56
C THR A 14 15.22 -23.59 18.76
N SER A 15 14.84 -23.77 20.04
CA SER A 15 13.48 -24.03 20.46
C SER A 15 12.50 -22.97 19.94
N PRO A 16 11.34 -23.36 19.42
CA PRO A 16 10.27 -22.42 19.16
C PRO A 16 9.90 -21.73 20.46
N VAL A 17 9.65 -20.43 20.42
CA VAL A 17 9.11 -19.67 21.56
C VAL A 17 7.88 -20.45 22.04
N SER A 18 8.01 -21.08 23.19
CA SER A 18 7.01 -22.03 23.69
C SER A 18 5.76 -21.24 24.07
N PHE A 19 4.59 -21.67 23.58
CA PHE A 19 3.27 -21.20 24.07
C PHE A 19 3.19 -21.20 25.62
N ALA A 20 3.88 -22.13 26.26
CA ALA A 20 4.01 -22.19 27.72
C ALA A 20 4.65 -20.91 28.30
N GLY A 21 5.72 -20.39 27.69
CA GLY A 21 6.36 -19.14 28.14
C GLY A 21 5.49 -17.91 27.94
N LEU A 22 4.66 -17.88 26.90
CA LEU A 22 3.67 -16.81 26.68
C LEU A 22 2.53 -16.87 27.69
N ILE A 23 2.01 -18.06 27.99
CA ILE A 23 0.99 -18.27 29.01
C ILE A 23 1.51 -17.83 30.37
N GLU A 24 2.75 -18.19 30.74
CA GLU A 24 3.39 -17.76 31.98
C GLU A 24 3.51 -16.23 32.09
N LYS A 25 3.94 -15.55 31.03
CA LYS A 25 3.99 -14.06 30.97
C LYS A 25 2.61 -13.43 31.12
N ILE A 26 1.58 -14.02 30.50
CA ILE A 26 0.19 -13.57 30.61
C ILE A 26 -0.34 -13.74 32.05
N GLU A 27 -0.06 -14.88 32.69
CA GLU A 27 -0.47 -15.13 34.07
C GLU A 27 0.24 -14.21 35.08
N ILE A 28 1.51 -13.93 34.88
CA ILE A 28 2.25 -12.94 35.68
C ILE A 28 1.62 -11.56 35.54
N LEU A 29 1.34 -11.13 34.33
CA LEU A 29 0.71 -9.84 34.05
C LEU A 29 -0.69 -9.75 34.66
N ARG A 30 -1.48 -10.81 34.54
CA ARG A 30 -2.82 -10.92 35.14
C ARG A 30 -2.80 -10.88 36.66
N SER A 31 -1.85 -11.57 37.26
CA SER A 31 -1.69 -11.59 38.74
C SER A 31 -1.30 -10.20 39.25
N THR A 32 -0.41 -9.51 38.56
CA THR A 32 0.04 -8.17 38.95
C THR A 32 -1.07 -7.13 38.76
N LEU A 33 -1.86 -7.22 37.67
CA LEU A 33 -3.03 -6.35 37.44
C LEU A 33 -4.15 -6.49 38.48
N ARG A 34 -4.26 -7.64 39.16
CA ARG A 34 -5.20 -7.78 40.31
C ARG A 34 -4.92 -6.79 41.45
N TRP A 35 -3.70 -6.29 41.55
CA TRP A 35 -3.25 -5.33 42.56
C TRP A 35 -3.07 -3.91 41.98
N ALA A 36 -3.58 -3.64 40.78
CA ALA A 36 -3.36 -2.38 40.07
C ALA A 36 -3.76 -1.12 40.88
N SER A 37 -4.77 -1.24 41.76
CA SER A 37 -5.18 -0.15 42.66
C SER A 37 -4.18 0.20 43.76
N LYS A 38 -3.15 -0.62 43.96
CA LYS A 38 -2.08 -0.45 44.98
C LYS A 38 -0.73 -0.13 44.35
N LEU A 39 -0.63 -0.08 43.04
CA LEU A 39 0.60 0.18 42.29
C LEU A 39 0.85 1.69 42.18
N ASP A 40 2.09 2.08 42.30
CA ASP A 40 2.51 3.44 42.05
C ASP A 40 2.65 3.73 40.52
N ARG A 41 2.82 4.99 40.17
CA ARG A 41 2.89 5.42 38.76
C ARG A 41 4.02 4.77 37.95
N PRO A 42 5.27 4.62 38.49
CA PRO A 42 6.35 3.91 37.79
C PRO A 42 6.06 2.42 37.61
N GLU A 43 5.40 1.76 38.56
CA GLU A 43 5.01 0.36 38.44
C GLU A 43 3.94 0.15 37.38
N ILE A 44 2.98 1.08 37.27
CA ILE A 44 1.97 1.07 36.21
C ILE A 44 2.62 1.25 34.82
N GLU A 45 3.57 2.18 34.68
CA GLU A 45 4.32 2.39 33.43
C GLU A 45 5.14 1.14 33.04
N LYS A 46 5.76 0.46 34.00
CA LYS A 46 6.48 -0.79 33.77
C LYS A 46 5.55 -1.92 33.31
N LEU A 47 4.38 -2.03 33.92
CA LEU A 47 3.35 -3.02 33.52
C LEU A 47 2.79 -2.72 32.14
N LEU A 48 2.57 -1.44 31.81
CA LEU A 48 2.10 -1.03 30.48
C LEU A 48 3.14 -1.40 29.41
N LYS A 49 4.43 -1.21 29.70
CA LYS A 49 5.52 -1.59 28.80
C LYS A 49 5.57 -3.11 28.62
N GLN A 50 5.43 -3.89 29.70
CA GLN A 50 5.39 -5.36 29.63
C GLN A 50 4.17 -5.86 28.86
N ALA A 51 2.99 -5.25 29.05
CA ALA A 51 1.77 -5.59 28.31
C ALA A 51 1.92 -5.30 26.81
N THR A 52 2.57 -4.18 26.47
CA THR A 52 2.83 -3.80 25.07
C THR A 52 3.79 -4.80 24.43
N THR A 53 4.90 -5.14 25.08
CA THR A 53 5.85 -6.14 24.60
C THR A 53 5.19 -7.50 24.40
N LEU A 54 4.37 -7.93 25.36
CA LEU A 54 3.65 -9.20 25.26
C LEU A 54 2.63 -9.22 24.12
N ARG A 55 1.91 -8.10 23.93
CA ARG A 55 1.00 -7.94 22.78
C ARG A 55 1.77 -8.09 21.46
N ASP A 56 2.92 -7.46 21.35
CA ASP A 56 3.73 -7.47 20.13
C ASP A 56 4.34 -8.87 19.88
N GLU A 57 4.77 -9.59 20.93
CA GLU A 57 5.18 -10.99 20.85
C GLU A 57 4.02 -11.91 20.38
N VAL A 58 2.81 -11.74 20.92
CA VAL A 58 1.62 -12.52 20.56
C VAL A 58 1.19 -12.22 19.13
N MET A 59 1.22 -10.94 18.73
CA MET A 59 0.93 -10.54 17.36
C MET A 59 1.95 -11.13 16.39
N GLY A 60 3.24 -11.08 16.70
CA GLY A 60 4.30 -11.69 15.89
C GLY A 60 4.11 -13.20 15.69
N LEU A 61 3.76 -13.93 16.75
CA LEU A 61 3.48 -15.37 16.68
C LEU A 61 2.21 -15.67 15.87
N SER A 62 1.14 -14.92 16.09
CA SER A 62 -0.12 -15.05 15.34
C SER A 62 0.09 -14.81 13.86
N HIS A 63 0.90 -13.81 13.49
CA HIS A 63 1.26 -13.56 12.09
C HIS A 63 2.10 -14.69 11.50
N LYS A 64 3.08 -15.20 12.26
CA LYS A 64 3.94 -16.28 11.81
C LYS A 64 3.16 -17.59 11.59
N GLU A 65 2.24 -17.95 12.49
CA GLU A 65 1.38 -19.13 12.33
C GLU A 65 0.40 -18.98 11.15
N ARG A 66 -0.23 -17.82 10.99
CA ARG A 66 -1.13 -17.56 9.86
C ARG A 66 -0.38 -17.56 8.52
N PHE A 67 0.84 -17.05 8.50
CA PHE A 67 1.70 -17.08 7.33
C PHE A 67 2.05 -18.51 6.94
N VAL A 68 2.41 -19.36 7.91
CA VAL A 68 2.69 -20.81 7.70
C VAL A 68 1.42 -21.53 7.24
N GLN A 69 0.26 -21.24 7.83
CA GLN A 69 -1.03 -21.82 7.41
C GLN A 69 -1.48 -21.33 6.03
N ALA A 70 -1.28 -20.06 5.70
CA ALA A 70 -1.59 -19.54 4.38
C ALA A 70 -0.67 -20.15 3.29
N ALA A 71 0.62 -20.31 3.60
CA ALA A 71 1.56 -20.99 2.71
C ALA A 71 1.20 -22.48 2.52
N SER A 72 0.86 -23.19 3.60
CA SER A 72 0.45 -24.61 3.53
C SER A 72 -0.91 -24.78 2.85
N SER A 73 -1.84 -23.83 3.00
CA SER A 73 -3.14 -23.84 2.31
C SER A 73 -2.98 -23.56 0.82
N ALA A 74 -2.04 -22.72 0.43
CA ALA A 74 -1.70 -22.48 -0.98
C ALA A 74 -1.03 -23.70 -1.61
N GLU A 75 -0.15 -24.40 -0.88
CA GLU A 75 0.46 -25.65 -1.31
C GLU A 75 -0.57 -26.80 -1.41
N THR A 76 -1.54 -26.87 -0.50
CA THR A 76 -2.62 -27.87 -0.54
C THR A 76 -3.59 -27.62 -1.70
N ALA A 77 -3.88 -26.33 -2.02
CA ALA A 77 -4.69 -25.97 -3.17
C ALA A 77 -3.95 -26.22 -4.51
N ALA A 78 -2.63 -26.04 -4.54
CA ALA A 78 -1.78 -26.35 -5.69
C ALA A 78 -1.59 -27.88 -5.86
N GLY A 79 -1.56 -28.64 -4.77
CA GLY A 79 -1.40 -30.09 -4.78
C GLY A 79 -2.62 -30.87 -5.29
N ALA A 80 -3.82 -30.30 -5.25
CA ALA A 80 -5.04 -30.94 -5.70
C ALA A 80 -5.22 -30.96 -7.24
N THR A 81 -4.37 -30.28 -8.00
CA THR A 81 -4.38 -30.23 -9.47
C THR A 81 -3.09 -30.76 -10.13
N ALA A 82 -2.21 -31.39 -9.34
CA ALA A 82 -0.94 -31.89 -9.84
C ALA A 82 -1.06 -33.26 -10.52
N GLY A 83 -1.63 -33.28 -11.72
CA GLY A 83 -1.32 -34.22 -12.77
C GLY A 83 -0.50 -33.51 -13.83
N ASP A 84 0.80 -33.81 -13.92
CA ASP A 84 1.69 -33.52 -15.07
C ASP A 84 1.90 -32.04 -15.49
N ALA A 85 1.97 -31.08 -14.55
CA ALA A 85 2.45 -29.74 -14.86
C ALA A 85 4.00 -29.72 -14.79
N PRO A 86 4.69 -29.13 -15.78
CA PRO A 86 6.14 -28.92 -15.70
C PRO A 86 6.48 -28.06 -14.46
N PRO A 87 7.65 -28.29 -13.83
CA PRO A 87 8.05 -27.49 -12.65
C PRO A 87 8.06 -26.00 -13.02
N PRO A 88 7.64 -25.12 -12.09
CA PRO A 88 7.61 -23.69 -12.35
C PRO A 88 8.99 -23.19 -12.81
N PRO A 89 9.04 -22.23 -13.74
CA PRO A 89 10.30 -21.74 -14.29
C PRO A 89 11.22 -21.22 -13.18
N GLU A 90 12.49 -21.37 -13.34
CA GLU A 90 13.55 -21.05 -12.38
C GLU A 90 13.48 -19.62 -11.80
N VAL A 91 12.87 -18.70 -12.57
CA VAL A 91 12.64 -17.29 -12.20
C VAL A 91 11.68 -17.15 -11.01
N GLU A 92 10.75 -18.08 -10.78
CA GLU A 92 9.81 -18.00 -9.65
C GLU A 92 10.39 -18.50 -8.32
N ARG A 93 11.47 -19.29 -8.36
CA ARG A 93 12.13 -19.79 -7.14
C ARG A 93 13.01 -18.73 -6.48
N LEU A 94 13.71 -17.92 -7.26
CA LEU A 94 14.63 -16.89 -6.79
C LEU A 94 14.01 -15.88 -5.79
N PRO A 95 12.80 -15.34 -6.00
CA PRO A 95 12.20 -14.41 -5.02
C PRO A 95 11.91 -15.04 -3.67
N ARG A 96 11.42 -16.30 -3.65
CA ARG A 96 11.14 -17.02 -2.39
C ARG A 96 12.42 -17.30 -1.61
N GLU A 97 13.49 -17.72 -2.30
CA GLU A 97 14.80 -17.94 -1.69
C GLU A 97 15.39 -16.65 -1.11
N ARG A 98 15.26 -15.52 -1.81
CA ARG A 98 15.69 -14.20 -1.30
C ARG A 98 14.94 -13.81 -0.04
N ARG A 99 13.62 -14.00 -0.01
CA ARG A 99 12.79 -13.72 1.17
C ARG A 99 13.17 -14.63 2.34
N GLN A 100 13.39 -15.92 2.08
CA GLN A 100 13.83 -16.87 3.09
C GLN A 100 15.20 -16.49 3.66
N ALA A 101 16.14 -16.04 2.83
CA ALA A 101 17.45 -15.58 3.26
C ALA A 101 17.38 -14.34 4.17
N LEU A 102 16.44 -13.40 3.94
CA LEU A 102 16.16 -12.28 4.84
C LEU A 102 15.65 -12.78 6.20
N MET A 103 14.74 -13.75 6.21
CA MET A 103 14.21 -14.35 7.45
C MET A 103 15.28 -15.10 8.23
N GLU A 104 16.14 -15.85 7.56
CA GLU A 104 17.26 -16.57 8.18
C GLU A 104 18.28 -15.64 8.85
N ARG A 105 18.45 -14.43 8.30
CA ARG A 105 19.28 -13.37 8.89
C ARG A 105 18.56 -12.60 10.02
N SER A 106 17.37 -13.04 10.43
CA SER A 106 16.56 -12.40 11.48
C SER A 106 16.17 -10.95 11.17
N PHE A 107 16.11 -10.58 9.89
CA PHE A 107 15.64 -9.26 9.48
C PHE A 107 14.14 -9.14 9.73
N ILE A 108 13.73 -8.15 10.52
CA ILE A 108 12.34 -7.91 10.91
C ILE A 108 11.67 -7.07 9.82
N PHE A 109 10.71 -7.64 9.10
CA PHE A 109 9.93 -6.94 8.08
C PHE A 109 8.42 -7.24 8.19
N GLU A 110 7.93 -7.26 9.42
CA GLU A 110 6.51 -7.48 9.71
C GLU A 110 5.61 -6.47 8.97
N GLY A 111 4.49 -6.98 8.44
CA GLY A 111 3.55 -6.16 7.67
C GLY A 111 3.94 -5.94 6.20
N THR A 112 5.09 -6.44 5.74
CA THR A 112 5.43 -6.51 4.32
C THR A 112 5.15 -7.91 3.80
N PHE A 113 4.32 -8.02 2.78
CA PHE A 113 3.85 -9.30 2.23
C PHE A 113 4.35 -9.50 0.80
N GLY A 114 4.39 -10.77 0.35
CA GLY A 114 4.67 -11.14 -1.02
C GLY A 114 6.15 -11.37 -1.35
N ASP A 115 6.36 -11.89 -2.55
CA ASP A 115 7.67 -12.28 -3.07
C ASP A 115 8.04 -11.45 -4.32
N ASN A 116 7.43 -10.27 -4.48
CA ASN A 116 7.71 -9.40 -5.63
C ASN A 116 9.19 -9.00 -5.67
N PRO A 117 9.89 -9.19 -6.81
CA PRO A 117 11.33 -8.94 -6.91
C PRO A 117 11.75 -7.51 -6.54
N ARG A 118 10.95 -6.49 -6.91
CA ARG A 118 11.23 -5.09 -6.59
C ARG A 118 11.05 -4.79 -5.09
N LEU A 119 10.03 -5.42 -4.46
CA LEU A 119 9.85 -5.29 -3.01
C LEU A 119 10.99 -5.97 -2.26
N LEU A 120 11.43 -7.16 -2.69
CA LEU A 120 12.56 -7.86 -2.10
C LEU A 120 13.86 -7.06 -2.24
N GLU A 121 14.10 -6.42 -3.40
CA GLU A 121 15.22 -5.51 -3.58
C GLU A 121 15.17 -4.34 -2.59
N ALA A 122 14.01 -3.72 -2.41
CA ALA A 122 13.80 -2.66 -1.43
C ALA A 122 14.09 -3.13 0.01
N LEU A 123 13.67 -4.35 0.37
CA LEU A 123 13.94 -4.95 1.68
C LEU A 123 15.43 -5.27 1.88
N GLU A 124 16.13 -5.77 0.86
CA GLU A 124 17.57 -6.03 0.93
C GLU A 124 18.40 -4.74 1.06
N ILE A 125 17.97 -3.66 0.39
CA ILE A 125 18.60 -2.34 0.57
C ILE A 125 18.33 -1.85 2.01
N ALA A 126 17.09 -2.00 2.50
CA ALA A 126 16.73 -1.62 3.86
C ALA A 126 17.52 -2.42 4.92
N GLU A 127 17.72 -3.73 4.70
CA GLU A 127 18.56 -4.59 5.57
C GLU A 127 19.99 -4.05 5.68
N LYS A 128 20.61 -3.72 4.54
CA LYS A 128 21.97 -3.17 4.49
C LYS A 128 22.05 -1.76 5.10
N ALA A 129 21.00 -0.98 4.93
CA ALA A 129 20.91 0.38 5.48
C ALA A 129 20.69 0.39 7.00
N ALA A 130 19.92 -0.57 7.53
CA ALA A 130 19.45 -0.58 8.91
C ALA A 130 20.56 -0.40 9.96
N PRO A 131 21.72 -1.10 9.91
CA PRO A 131 22.78 -0.96 10.91
C PRO A 131 23.57 0.35 10.81
N THR A 132 23.33 1.16 9.78
CA THR A 132 24.06 2.42 9.55
C THR A 132 23.29 3.63 10.06
N ASP A 133 23.97 4.74 10.30
CA ASP A 133 23.35 6.05 10.60
C ASP A 133 23.18 6.91 9.32
N LEU A 134 23.44 6.35 8.15
CA LEU A 134 23.31 7.07 6.88
C LEU A 134 21.83 7.46 6.63
N PRO A 135 21.60 8.64 6.04
CA PRO A 135 20.28 9.05 5.60
C PRO A 135 19.69 8.07 4.58
N VAL A 136 18.39 7.78 4.71
CA VAL A 136 17.67 6.92 3.78
C VAL A 136 16.52 7.71 3.18
N LEU A 137 16.44 7.72 1.85
CA LEU A 137 15.31 8.27 1.10
C LEU A 137 14.46 7.13 0.57
N ILE A 138 13.16 7.12 0.94
CA ILE A 138 12.18 6.14 0.49
C ILE A 138 11.25 6.84 -0.51
N ASP A 139 11.25 6.42 -1.77
CA ASP A 139 10.29 6.90 -2.76
C ASP A 139 9.23 5.85 -3.09
N GLY A 140 8.12 6.31 -3.63
CA GLY A 140 6.99 5.49 -4.05
C GLY A 140 5.68 6.26 -3.97
N GLU A 141 4.67 5.77 -4.65
CA GLU A 141 3.34 6.37 -4.68
C GLU A 141 2.73 6.48 -3.27
N SER A 142 1.69 7.32 -3.14
CA SER A 142 0.95 7.41 -1.86
C SER A 142 0.32 6.06 -1.52
N GLY A 143 0.43 5.65 -0.26
CA GLY A 143 -0.17 4.40 0.22
C GLY A 143 0.59 3.12 -0.10
N THR A 144 1.83 3.17 -0.60
CA THR A 144 2.67 1.98 -0.89
C THR A 144 3.31 1.33 0.34
N GLY A 145 3.31 2.01 1.50
CA GLY A 145 3.89 1.50 2.75
C GLY A 145 5.21 2.14 3.15
N LYS A 146 5.52 3.36 2.69
CA LYS A 146 6.78 4.08 3.03
C LYS A 146 7.02 4.21 4.54
N GLU A 147 5.98 4.54 5.31
CA GLU A 147 6.10 4.62 6.78
C GLU A 147 6.42 3.26 7.41
N LEU A 148 5.83 2.17 6.89
CA LEU A 148 6.15 0.82 7.35
C LEU A 148 7.61 0.47 7.06
N MET A 149 8.10 0.80 5.87
CA MET A 149 9.52 0.60 5.51
C MET A 149 10.46 1.39 6.43
N ALA A 150 10.12 2.64 6.78
CA ALA A 150 10.90 3.41 7.75
C ALA A 150 10.93 2.75 9.13
N LYS A 151 9.81 2.18 9.60
CA LYS A 151 9.75 1.40 10.84
C LYS A 151 10.57 0.11 10.76
N VAL A 152 10.57 -0.57 9.61
CA VAL A 152 11.42 -1.75 9.36
C VAL A 152 12.90 -1.38 9.47
N ILE A 153 13.33 -0.28 8.86
CA ILE A 153 14.72 0.21 8.95
C ILE A 153 15.10 0.55 10.39
N HIS A 154 14.21 1.21 11.13
CA HIS A 154 14.45 1.55 12.54
C HIS A 154 14.54 0.30 13.43
N ALA A 155 13.58 -0.64 13.28
CA ALA A 155 13.50 -1.86 14.09
C ALA A 155 14.71 -2.80 13.93
N ASN A 156 15.39 -2.73 12.77
CA ASN A 156 16.60 -3.51 12.48
C ASN A 156 17.89 -2.69 12.65
N GLY A 157 17.78 -1.45 13.12
CA GLY A 157 18.92 -0.55 13.29
C GLY A 157 19.52 -0.55 14.68
N ALA A 158 20.68 0.10 14.83
CA ALA A 158 21.36 0.27 16.10
C ALA A 158 20.57 1.12 17.13
N ARG A 159 19.52 1.83 16.65
CA ARG A 159 18.68 2.73 17.47
C ARG A 159 17.28 2.17 17.74
N THR A 160 17.09 0.84 17.64
CA THR A 160 15.78 0.19 17.80
C THR A 160 15.11 0.47 19.14
N ASP A 161 15.90 0.62 20.23
CA ASP A 161 15.39 0.95 21.58
C ASP A 161 15.24 2.46 21.84
N LYS A 162 15.50 3.29 20.83
CA LYS A 162 15.46 4.75 20.91
C LYS A 162 14.17 5.30 20.30
N PRO A 163 13.85 6.58 20.54
CA PRO A 163 12.63 7.17 19.98
C PRO A 163 12.58 7.09 18.46
N PHE A 164 11.40 6.70 17.91
CA PHE A 164 11.03 6.84 16.50
C PHE A 164 10.01 7.98 16.40
N ILE A 165 10.40 9.11 15.84
CA ILE A 165 9.55 10.29 15.69
C ILE A 165 9.13 10.42 14.23
N SER A 166 7.83 10.28 13.95
CA SER A 166 7.25 10.45 12.62
C SER A 166 6.64 11.84 12.46
N VAL A 167 6.94 12.51 11.36
CA VAL A 167 6.39 13.81 10.97
C VAL A 167 5.96 13.75 9.52
N ASN A 168 4.70 14.07 9.25
CA ASN A 168 4.23 14.27 7.88
C ASN A 168 4.31 15.77 7.55
N CYS A 169 5.21 16.12 6.62
CA CYS A 169 5.44 17.52 6.23
C CYS A 169 4.26 18.12 5.47
N GLY A 170 3.51 17.31 4.72
CA GLY A 170 2.33 17.78 3.98
C GLY A 170 1.07 17.98 4.84
N ALA A 171 1.04 17.43 6.06
CA ALA A 171 -0.10 17.57 6.96
C ALA A 171 -0.06 18.83 7.84
N ILE A 172 1.07 19.53 7.86
CA ILE A 172 1.29 20.73 8.71
C ILE A 172 1.35 21.96 7.79
N PRO A 173 0.62 23.05 8.10
CA PRO A 173 0.76 24.29 7.36
C PRO A 173 2.21 24.80 7.34
N ASP A 174 2.67 25.32 6.20
CA ASP A 174 4.06 25.79 6.00
C ASP A 174 4.53 26.75 7.09
N SER A 175 3.67 27.66 7.54
CA SER A 175 3.94 28.63 8.59
C SER A 175 4.22 28.02 9.96
N LEU A 176 3.77 26.79 10.20
CA LEU A 176 3.95 26.07 11.46
C LEU A 176 4.97 24.94 11.35
N LEU A 177 5.22 24.45 10.14
CA LEU A 177 6.07 23.27 9.91
C LEU A 177 7.49 23.49 10.46
N GLU A 178 8.06 24.67 10.23
CA GLU A 178 9.39 25.03 10.76
C GLU A 178 9.42 25.02 12.29
N SER A 179 8.38 25.58 12.91
CA SER A 179 8.23 25.58 14.37
C SER A 179 8.01 24.18 14.97
N GLU A 180 7.26 23.33 14.28
CA GLU A 180 7.06 21.93 14.73
C GLU A 180 8.36 21.13 14.62
N LEU A 181 9.10 21.26 13.51
CA LEU A 181 10.35 20.52 13.29
C LEU A 181 11.48 20.98 14.22
N PHE A 182 11.74 22.30 14.29
CA PHE A 182 12.92 22.86 14.95
C PHE A 182 12.63 23.50 16.30
N GLY A 183 11.35 23.66 16.66
CA GLY A 183 10.94 24.35 17.88
C GLY A 183 10.94 25.89 17.74
N HIS A 184 10.44 26.59 18.75
CA HIS A 184 10.42 28.04 18.79
C HIS A 184 10.62 28.59 20.20
N LYS A 185 11.08 29.81 20.27
CA LYS A 185 11.09 30.63 21.50
C LYS A 185 9.82 31.46 21.60
N LYS A 186 9.44 31.78 22.81
CA LYS A 186 8.33 32.70 23.09
C LYS A 186 8.52 34.04 22.32
N GLY A 187 7.48 34.48 21.61
CA GLY A 187 7.50 35.71 20.83
C GLY A 187 8.08 35.58 19.42
N ALA A 188 8.47 34.38 18.97
CA ALA A 188 9.05 34.15 17.64
C ALA A 188 8.07 34.45 16.49
N PHE A 189 6.75 34.32 16.73
CA PHE A 189 5.69 34.67 15.79
C PHE A 189 4.40 35.00 16.57
N THR A 190 3.38 35.53 15.88
CA THR A 190 2.06 35.79 16.46
C THR A 190 1.40 34.50 16.93
N GLY A 191 1.24 34.33 18.23
CA GLY A 191 0.74 33.10 18.85
C GLY A 191 1.79 32.25 19.58
N ALA A 192 3.08 32.55 19.48
CA ALA A 192 4.16 31.91 20.25
C ALA A 192 4.16 32.37 21.71
N SER A 193 3.21 31.83 22.50
CA SER A 193 3.03 32.22 23.92
C SER A 193 4.08 31.63 24.86
N ASN A 194 4.67 30.48 24.51
CA ASN A 194 5.65 29.75 25.31
C ASN A 194 6.79 29.22 24.44
N ASP A 195 7.91 28.82 25.06
CA ASP A 195 8.96 28.07 24.41
C ASP A 195 8.44 26.65 24.08
N ARG A 196 8.75 26.13 22.89
CA ARG A 196 8.39 24.78 22.49
C ARG A 196 9.57 24.05 21.86
N ARG A 197 9.81 22.80 22.31
CA ARG A 197 10.79 21.91 21.70
C ARG A 197 10.29 21.38 20.36
N GLY A 198 11.23 21.24 19.39
CA GLY A 198 10.95 20.69 18.09
C GLY A 198 10.99 19.16 18.05
N LYS A 199 10.54 18.62 16.91
CA LYS A 199 10.57 17.16 16.66
C LYS A 199 11.99 16.63 16.57
N PHE A 200 12.96 17.40 16.04
CA PHE A 200 14.37 17.04 16.03
C PHE A 200 14.95 16.88 17.43
N GLU A 201 14.61 17.78 18.35
CA GLU A 201 15.01 17.63 19.76
C GLU A 201 14.40 16.37 20.39
N SER A 202 13.14 16.05 20.03
CA SER A 202 12.45 14.87 20.54
C SER A 202 13.00 13.57 19.95
N ALA A 203 13.62 13.64 18.78
CA ALA A 203 14.26 12.50 18.09
C ALA A 203 15.74 12.31 18.48
N HIS A 204 16.25 13.15 19.40
CA HIS A 204 17.65 13.03 19.84
C HIS A 204 18.00 11.62 20.29
N THR A 205 19.13 11.07 19.84
CA THR A 205 19.60 9.68 19.97
C THR A 205 18.77 8.62 19.24
N GLY A 206 17.65 8.99 18.64
CA GLY A 206 16.72 8.09 17.95
C GLY A 206 16.71 8.26 16.44
N THR A 207 15.55 8.05 15.85
CA THR A 207 15.30 8.18 14.42
C THR A 207 14.15 9.16 14.18
N ILE A 208 14.32 10.09 13.26
CA ILE A 208 13.25 10.92 12.74
C ILE A 208 12.84 10.45 11.36
N PHE A 209 11.55 10.23 11.15
CA PHE A 209 10.95 9.91 9.86
C PHE A 209 10.20 11.14 9.35
N LEU A 210 10.63 11.65 8.18
CA LEU A 210 10.05 12.81 7.51
C LEU A 210 9.26 12.33 6.30
N ASP A 211 7.95 12.18 6.44
CA ASP A 211 7.07 11.81 5.33
C ASP A 211 6.73 13.05 4.50
N GLU A 212 6.54 12.83 3.19
CA GLU A 212 6.25 13.90 2.22
C GLU A 212 7.29 15.03 2.25
N ILE A 213 8.59 14.68 2.28
CA ILE A 213 9.70 15.65 2.37
C ILE A 213 9.71 16.68 1.24
N GLY A 214 9.12 16.36 0.08
CA GLY A 214 8.95 17.26 -1.04
C GLY A 214 7.97 18.42 -0.77
N GLU A 215 7.25 18.40 0.35
CA GLU A 215 6.39 19.51 0.79
C GLU A 215 7.13 20.51 1.71
N LEU A 216 8.38 20.21 2.10
CA LEU A 216 9.15 21.08 2.98
C LEU A 216 9.49 22.41 2.27
N PRO A 217 9.12 23.58 2.81
CA PRO A 217 9.45 24.88 2.22
C PRO A 217 10.96 25.11 2.21
N LEU A 218 11.44 25.95 1.28
CA LEU A 218 12.88 26.21 1.08
C LEU A 218 13.61 26.67 2.36
N THR A 219 12.95 27.43 3.24
CA THR A 219 13.50 27.82 4.54
C THR A 219 13.74 26.61 5.45
N GLY A 220 12.80 25.68 5.50
CA GLY A 220 12.94 24.43 6.22
C GLY A 220 14.01 23.51 5.62
N GLN A 221 14.16 23.51 4.29
CA GLN A 221 15.20 22.74 3.60
C GLN A 221 16.61 23.21 3.99
N VAL A 222 16.83 24.51 4.14
CA VAL A 222 18.12 25.08 4.61
C VAL A 222 18.44 24.60 6.03
N LYS A 223 17.46 24.60 6.92
CA LYS A 223 17.65 24.11 8.30
C LYS A 223 17.88 22.61 8.36
N LEU A 224 17.16 21.84 7.55
CA LEU A 224 17.36 20.39 7.47
C LEU A 224 18.76 20.04 6.95
N LEU A 225 19.29 20.80 6.00
CA LEU A 225 20.66 20.63 5.53
C LEU A 225 21.67 20.81 6.66
N ARG A 226 21.50 21.81 7.53
CA ARG A 226 22.36 22.00 8.71
C ARG A 226 22.29 20.82 9.69
N VAL A 227 21.11 20.22 9.87
CA VAL A 227 20.98 19.00 10.69
C VAL A 227 21.77 17.85 10.09
N LEU A 228 21.71 17.65 8.76
CA LEU A 228 22.44 16.59 8.05
C LEU A 228 23.96 16.78 8.02
N GLU A 229 24.43 18.02 8.06
CA GLU A 229 25.86 18.33 7.94
C GLU A 229 26.55 18.55 9.29
N ALA A 230 25.91 19.33 10.15
CA ALA A 230 26.50 19.79 11.41
C ALA A 230 25.91 19.11 12.64
N HIS A 231 24.78 18.35 12.50
CA HIS A 231 24.02 17.82 13.63
C HIS A 231 23.53 18.93 14.58
N GLU A 232 23.14 20.09 14.04
CA GLU A 232 22.74 21.25 14.76
C GLU A 232 21.37 21.76 14.30
N ILE A 233 20.62 22.29 15.27
CA ILE A 233 19.37 23.01 15.03
C ILE A 233 19.39 24.37 15.70
N GLN A 234 18.56 25.29 15.21
CA GLN A 234 18.22 26.55 15.84
C GLN A 234 16.71 26.68 15.92
N ARG A 235 16.19 26.99 17.11
CA ARG A 235 14.77 27.28 17.29
C ARG A 235 14.37 28.54 16.55
N VAL A 236 13.15 28.61 16.08
CA VAL A 236 12.62 29.86 15.47
C VAL A 236 12.63 30.96 16.50
N GLY A 237 13.20 32.13 16.13
CA GLY A 237 13.36 33.26 17.02
C GLY A 237 14.50 33.13 18.04
N SER A 238 15.50 32.26 17.78
CA SER A 238 16.68 32.10 18.63
C SER A 238 17.92 31.82 17.78
N ASP A 239 19.04 32.40 18.19
CA ASP A 239 20.37 32.10 17.59
C ASP A 239 21.10 31.00 18.36
N GLU A 240 20.49 30.43 19.39
CA GLU A 240 21.05 29.35 20.20
C GLU A 240 21.19 28.09 19.35
N ILE A 241 22.41 27.56 19.27
CA ILE A 241 22.71 26.30 18.58
C ILE A 241 22.48 25.14 19.54
N ILE A 242 21.69 24.17 19.11
CA ILE A 242 21.38 22.96 19.88
C ILE A 242 21.88 21.76 19.07
N SER A 243 22.78 20.96 19.66
CA SER A 243 23.26 19.73 19.04
C SER A 243 22.18 18.63 19.08
N VAL A 244 21.93 17.96 17.96
CA VAL A 244 20.95 16.89 17.80
C VAL A 244 21.55 15.74 17.06
N ASP A 245 21.66 14.60 17.72
CA ASP A 245 22.05 13.33 17.10
C ASP A 245 20.78 12.54 16.76
N ALA A 246 20.29 12.66 15.54
CA ALA A 246 19.12 11.92 15.06
C ALA A 246 19.41 11.28 13.69
N ARG A 247 19.11 10.00 13.55
CA ARG A 247 19.11 9.34 12.25
C ARG A 247 17.92 9.82 11.42
N ILE A 248 18.16 10.19 10.15
CA ILE A 248 17.12 10.73 9.27
C ILE A 248 16.69 9.66 8.27
N VAL A 249 15.38 9.38 8.23
CA VAL A 249 14.72 8.62 7.18
C VAL A 249 13.68 9.55 6.55
N ALA A 250 13.78 9.81 5.26
CA ALA A 250 12.86 10.67 4.54
C ALA A 250 12.02 9.86 3.54
N ALA A 251 10.78 10.28 3.31
CA ALA A 251 9.91 9.66 2.31
C ALA A 251 9.26 10.71 1.40
N THR A 252 8.99 10.32 0.16
CA THR A 252 8.32 11.18 -0.81
C THR A 252 7.54 10.37 -1.85
N ASN A 253 6.51 10.97 -2.41
CA ASN A 253 5.81 10.52 -3.61
C ASN A 253 6.13 11.41 -4.82
N LYS A 254 6.96 12.46 -4.64
CA LYS A 254 7.35 13.40 -5.67
C LYS A 254 8.74 13.08 -6.22
N ASP A 255 8.97 13.44 -7.47
CA ASP A 255 10.30 13.38 -8.09
C ASP A 255 11.16 14.57 -7.62
N LEU A 256 11.92 14.36 -6.54
CA LEU A 256 12.79 15.39 -5.94
C LEU A 256 13.86 15.87 -6.94
N ARG A 257 14.30 15.03 -7.89
CA ARG A 257 15.27 15.44 -8.90
C ARG A 257 14.69 16.48 -9.85
N ARG A 258 13.45 16.26 -10.31
CA ARG A 258 12.71 17.26 -11.11
C ARG A 258 12.43 18.53 -10.33
N MET A 259 12.06 18.40 -9.05
CA MET A 259 11.84 19.54 -8.17
C MET A 259 13.13 20.36 -7.97
N SER A 260 14.28 19.70 -7.87
CA SER A 260 15.59 20.37 -7.78
C SER A 260 15.91 21.16 -9.06
N GLN A 261 15.67 20.56 -10.23
CA GLN A 261 15.82 21.25 -11.52
C GLN A 261 14.88 22.46 -11.67
N ALA A 262 13.68 22.37 -11.08
CA ALA A 262 12.71 23.46 -11.05
C ALA A 262 12.98 24.52 -9.96
N GLY A 263 13.98 24.34 -9.12
CA GLY A 263 14.35 25.25 -8.03
C GLY A 263 13.39 25.22 -6.82
N THR A 264 12.46 24.26 -6.74
CA THR A 264 11.51 24.06 -5.63
C THR A 264 12.04 23.13 -4.53
N PHE A 265 13.13 22.42 -4.82
CA PHE A 265 13.89 21.63 -3.86
C PHE A 265 15.38 21.92 -4.06
N ARG A 266 16.15 22.01 -2.99
CA ARG A 266 17.58 22.31 -3.08
C ARG A 266 18.37 21.10 -3.54
N GLU A 267 19.30 21.28 -4.45
CA GLU A 267 20.14 20.22 -5.00
C GLU A 267 21.11 19.64 -3.96
N ASP A 268 21.69 20.51 -3.11
CA ASP A 268 22.58 20.09 -2.02
C ASP A 268 21.84 19.16 -1.02
N LEU A 269 20.64 19.52 -0.63
CA LEU A 269 19.81 18.70 0.25
C LEU A 269 19.43 17.38 -0.40
N PHE A 270 19.08 17.37 -1.69
CA PHE A 270 18.76 16.14 -2.42
C PHE A 270 19.90 15.13 -2.35
N TYR A 271 21.13 15.53 -2.67
CA TYR A 271 22.27 14.62 -2.62
C TYR A 271 22.62 14.17 -1.20
N ARG A 272 22.36 15.01 -0.20
CA ARG A 272 22.62 14.66 1.20
C ARG A 272 21.57 13.69 1.77
N LEU A 273 20.32 13.75 1.31
CA LEU A 273 19.24 12.83 1.69
C LEU A 273 19.31 11.51 0.93
N SER A 274 19.67 11.54 -0.35
CA SER A 274 19.65 10.38 -1.26
C SER A 274 20.95 9.56 -1.20
N VAL A 275 21.55 9.38 -0.01
CA VAL A 275 22.74 8.53 0.17
C VAL A 275 22.36 7.06 -0.01
N ILE A 276 21.26 6.64 0.63
CA ILE A 276 20.66 5.34 0.40
C ILE A 276 19.25 5.56 -0.11
N HIS A 277 18.94 4.94 -1.25
CA HIS A 277 17.65 5.10 -1.92
C HIS A 277 16.89 3.78 -1.93
N VAL A 278 15.64 3.79 -1.43
CA VAL A 278 14.74 2.64 -1.36
C VAL A 278 13.48 2.98 -2.14
N SER A 279 13.22 2.27 -3.25
CA SER A 279 12.05 2.50 -4.09
C SER A 279 10.99 1.45 -3.84
N LEU A 280 9.78 1.86 -3.47
CA LEU A 280 8.65 0.96 -3.22
C LEU A 280 7.75 0.86 -4.45
N PRO A 281 7.54 -0.36 -5.00
CA PRO A 281 6.66 -0.55 -6.13
C PRO A 281 5.21 -0.25 -5.79
N ALA A 282 4.44 0.22 -6.77
CA ALA A 282 3.00 0.36 -6.65
C ALA A 282 2.31 -1.01 -6.51
N LEU A 283 1.12 -1.05 -5.88
CA LEU A 283 0.40 -2.31 -5.63
C LEU A 283 0.04 -3.04 -6.94
N ARG A 284 -0.25 -2.31 -8.01
CA ARG A 284 -0.50 -2.89 -9.35
C ARG A 284 0.72 -3.60 -9.96
N GLU A 285 1.93 -3.34 -9.48
CA GLU A 285 3.17 -3.99 -9.91
C GLU A 285 3.50 -5.24 -9.08
N ARG A 286 2.75 -5.47 -7.97
CA ARG A 286 2.90 -6.59 -7.04
C ARG A 286 1.53 -7.24 -6.72
N ARG A 287 0.78 -7.59 -7.76
CA ARG A 287 -0.59 -8.13 -7.66
C ARG A 287 -0.66 -9.47 -6.95
N ASP A 288 0.42 -10.22 -6.92
CA ASP A 288 0.60 -11.46 -6.17
C ASP A 288 0.42 -11.28 -4.65
N GLU A 289 0.65 -10.06 -4.14
CA GLU A 289 0.43 -9.73 -2.74
C GLU A 289 -1.03 -9.45 -2.38
N ILE A 290 -1.87 -9.10 -3.37
CA ILE A 290 -3.25 -8.69 -3.12
C ILE A 290 -4.05 -9.75 -2.36
N PRO A 291 -4.00 -11.06 -2.66
CA PRO A 291 -4.73 -12.06 -1.89
C PRO A 291 -4.34 -12.10 -0.41
N LEU A 292 -3.05 -11.95 -0.11
CA LEU A 292 -2.53 -11.94 1.27
C LEU A 292 -2.99 -10.68 2.01
N LEU A 293 -2.89 -9.52 1.37
CA LEU A 293 -3.36 -8.25 1.91
C LEU A 293 -4.88 -8.23 2.12
N VAL A 294 -5.65 -8.84 1.19
CA VAL A 294 -7.10 -8.99 1.32
C VAL A 294 -7.45 -9.83 2.55
N SER A 295 -6.77 -10.97 2.76
CA SER A 295 -6.97 -11.78 3.95
C SER A 295 -6.63 -11.01 5.22
N TYR A 296 -5.46 -10.40 5.26
CA TYR A 296 -4.97 -9.64 6.41
C TYR A 296 -5.93 -8.50 6.81
N PHE A 297 -6.33 -7.64 5.87
CA PHE A 297 -7.22 -6.52 6.18
C PHE A 297 -8.67 -6.95 6.45
N SER A 298 -9.11 -8.07 5.88
CA SER A 298 -10.42 -8.65 6.22
C SER A 298 -10.45 -9.13 7.66
N ASP A 299 -9.37 -9.78 8.13
CA ASP A 299 -9.22 -10.22 9.53
C ASP A 299 -9.11 -9.01 10.48
N GLU A 300 -8.33 -7.99 10.11
CA GLU A 300 -8.20 -6.75 10.88
C GLU A 300 -9.57 -6.05 11.04
N ALA A 301 -10.32 -5.93 9.94
CA ALA A 301 -11.67 -5.36 9.96
C ALA A 301 -12.65 -6.19 10.80
N ALA A 302 -12.57 -7.52 10.72
CA ALA A 302 -13.38 -8.44 11.52
C ALA A 302 -13.12 -8.28 13.02
N GLY A 303 -11.84 -8.15 13.40
CA GLY A 303 -11.43 -7.88 14.78
C GLY A 303 -11.99 -6.56 15.31
N MET A 304 -11.91 -5.47 14.51
CA MET A 304 -12.47 -4.17 14.88
C MET A 304 -13.98 -4.19 15.02
N LEU A 305 -14.68 -4.90 14.12
CA LEU A 305 -16.13 -5.02 14.12
C LEU A 305 -16.68 -6.11 15.07
N ARG A 306 -15.79 -6.87 15.71
CA ARG A 306 -16.10 -8.00 16.61
C ARG A 306 -17.04 -9.03 15.97
N ARG A 307 -16.77 -9.38 14.71
CA ARG A 307 -17.53 -10.37 13.94
C ARG A 307 -16.59 -11.24 13.09
N ALA A 308 -17.13 -12.29 12.49
CA ALA A 308 -16.37 -13.10 11.53
C ALA A 308 -16.00 -12.29 10.27
N PRO A 309 -14.87 -12.60 9.61
CA PRO A 309 -14.47 -11.97 8.34
C PRO A 309 -15.58 -12.16 7.29
N VAL A 310 -15.84 -11.10 6.52
CA VAL A 310 -16.83 -11.13 5.45
C VAL A 310 -16.36 -12.04 4.30
N ARG A 311 -17.24 -12.90 3.78
CA ARG A 311 -16.94 -13.72 2.61
C ARG A 311 -17.05 -12.87 1.35
N LEU A 312 -16.03 -12.96 0.49
CA LEU A 312 -16.02 -12.24 -0.79
C LEU A 312 -16.54 -13.17 -1.89
N THR A 313 -17.47 -12.69 -2.73
CA THR A 313 -17.92 -13.46 -3.90
C THR A 313 -16.76 -13.65 -4.89
N PRO A 314 -16.79 -14.69 -5.75
CA PRO A 314 -15.77 -14.91 -6.77
C PRO A 314 -15.60 -13.69 -7.71
N ARG A 315 -16.71 -13.02 -8.09
CA ARG A 315 -16.69 -11.82 -8.93
C ARG A 315 -16.00 -10.64 -8.24
N LEU A 316 -16.22 -10.45 -6.96
CA LEU A 316 -15.57 -9.41 -6.19
C LEU A 316 -14.08 -9.71 -6.00
N ARG A 317 -13.70 -10.96 -5.75
CA ARG A 317 -12.29 -11.38 -5.68
C ARG A 317 -11.55 -11.10 -6.98
N ASP A 318 -12.15 -11.47 -8.10
CA ASP A 318 -11.58 -11.22 -9.42
C ASP A 318 -11.41 -9.71 -9.68
N PHE A 319 -12.39 -8.90 -9.33
CA PHE A 319 -12.26 -7.45 -9.39
C PHE A 319 -11.10 -6.94 -8.54
N LEU A 320 -10.98 -7.38 -7.28
CA LEU A 320 -9.91 -6.94 -6.38
C LEU A 320 -8.52 -7.31 -6.91
N LEU A 321 -8.37 -8.44 -7.60
CA LEU A 321 -7.09 -8.85 -8.20
C LEU A 321 -6.67 -7.98 -9.40
N HIS A 322 -7.64 -7.46 -10.17
CA HIS A 322 -7.37 -6.76 -11.41
C HIS A 322 -7.45 -5.23 -11.32
N TYR A 323 -7.98 -4.71 -10.21
CA TYR A 323 -8.07 -3.26 -10.00
C TYR A 323 -6.66 -2.64 -9.82
N ASP A 324 -6.46 -1.40 -10.28
CA ASP A 324 -5.13 -0.77 -10.33
C ASP A 324 -4.70 -0.07 -9.04
N TYR A 325 -5.62 0.14 -8.13
CA TYR A 325 -5.37 0.77 -6.82
C TYR A 325 -4.55 2.07 -6.88
N PRO A 326 -5.10 3.18 -7.40
CA PRO A 326 -4.39 4.46 -7.41
C PRO A 326 -3.97 4.94 -6.01
N GLY A 327 -4.69 4.54 -4.95
CA GLY A 327 -4.33 4.76 -3.56
C GLY A 327 -3.56 3.60 -2.90
N ASN A 328 -3.10 2.62 -3.70
CA ASN A 328 -2.28 1.50 -3.28
C ASN A 328 -2.86 0.71 -2.08
N ILE A 329 -2.03 0.31 -1.11
CA ILE A 329 -2.44 -0.47 0.08
C ILE A 329 -3.44 0.31 0.94
N ARG A 330 -3.30 1.64 1.02
CA ARG A 330 -4.24 2.49 1.78
C ARG A 330 -5.65 2.40 1.21
N GLU A 331 -5.79 2.41 -0.11
CA GLU A 331 -7.08 2.25 -0.78
C GLU A 331 -7.64 0.84 -0.59
N LEU A 332 -6.84 -0.20 -0.79
CA LEU A 332 -7.25 -1.59 -0.58
C LEU A 332 -7.76 -1.81 0.86
N ARG A 333 -7.04 -1.31 1.88
CA ARG A 333 -7.43 -1.38 3.29
C ARG A 333 -8.78 -0.70 3.53
N ASN A 334 -8.94 0.53 3.06
CA ASN A 334 -10.19 1.29 3.21
C ASN A 334 -11.35 0.59 2.51
N LEU A 335 -11.10 0.00 1.34
CA LEU A 335 -12.09 -0.75 0.59
C LEU A 335 -12.56 -1.98 1.35
N LEU A 336 -11.66 -2.76 1.93
CA LEU A 336 -12.00 -3.94 2.72
C LEU A 336 -12.72 -3.58 4.03
N TYR A 337 -12.35 -2.49 4.68
CA TYR A 337 -13.07 -1.99 5.86
C TYR A 337 -14.50 -1.58 5.49
N ARG A 338 -14.66 -0.88 4.36
CA ARG A 338 -15.99 -0.52 3.85
C ARG A 338 -16.84 -1.75 3.52
N LEU A 339 -16.27 -2.71 2.78
CA LEU A 339 -16.93 -3.98 2.46
C LEU A 339 -17.34 -4.72 3.73
N SER A 340 -16.43 -4.81 4.70
CA SER A 340 -16.70 -5.44 5.99
C SER A 340 -17.78 -4.71 6.79
N CYS A 341 -17.90 -3.40 6.69
CA CYS A 341 -18.91 -2.62 7.39
C CYS A 341 -20.30 -2.71 6.73
N LEU A 342 -20.36 -2.63 5.39
CA LEU A 342 -21.63 -2.51 4.65
C LEU A 342 -22.25 -3.85 4.25
N ALA A 343 -21.44 -4.89 4.06
CA ALA A 343 -21.94 -6.21 3.75
C ALA A 343 -22.37 -6.95 5.03
N GLY A 344 -23.37 -7.82 4.91
CA GLY A 344 -23.69 -8.80 5.95
C GLY A 344 -22.60 -9.87 6.03
N ASP A 345 -22.95 -11.13 5.78
CA ASP A 345 -21.99 -12.25 5.79
C ASP A 345 -21.18 -12.35 4.49
N THR A 346 -21.68 -11.77 3.38
CA THR A 346 -21.09 -11.90 2.05
C THR A 346 -21.03 -10.53 1.35
N ALA A 347 -19.84 -10.11 0.92
CA ALA A 347 -19.62 -8.91 0.11
C ALA A 347 -19.59 -9.23 -1.38
N ASP A 348 -20.15 -8.35 -2.20
CA ASP A 348 -20.17 -8.45 -3.66
C ASP A 348 -20.03 -7.04 -4.29
N LEU A 349 -19.91 -6.99 -5.62
CA LEU A 349 -19.70 -5.77 -6.42
C LEU A 349 -20.62 -4.58 -6.04
N PRO A 350 -21.92 -4.76 -5.71
CA PRO A 350 -22.78 -3.66 -5.27
C PRO A 350 -22.31 -2.94 -4.00
N HIS A 351 -21.47 -3.56 -3.17
CA HIS A 351 -20.94 -2.95 -1.94
C HIS A 351 -19.70 -2.06 -2.20
N LEU A 352 -19.13 -2.13 -3.43
CA LEU A 352 -18.06 -1.24 -3.85
C LEU A 352 -18.53 0.23 -3.92
N PRO A 353 -17.64 1.20 -3.76
CA PRO A 353 -17.90 2.60 -4.08
C PRO A 353 -18.38 2.75 -5.52
N GLN A 354 -19.24 3.74 -5.79
CA GLN A 354 -19.86 3.91 -7.12
C GLN A 354 -18.82 4.26 -8.21
N ASP A 355 -17.80 5.00 -7.85
CA ASP A 355 -16.71 5.47 -8.71
C ASP A 355 -15.81 4.35 -9.25
N ILE A 356 -15.59 3.29 -8.45
CA ILE A 356 -14.76 2.14 -8.84
C ILE A 356 -15.59 0.90 -9.23
N ARG A 357 -16.91 0.95 -9.02
CA ARG A 357 -17.80 -0.16 -9.36
C ARG A 357 -17.74 -0.42 -10.87
N PRO A 358 -17.46 -1.67 -11.31
CA PRO A 358 -17.59 -2.03 -12.71
C PRO A 358 -19.00 -1.64 -13.16
N LYS A 359 -19.11 -0.77 -14.15
CA LYS A 359 -20.40 -0.54 -14.79
C LYS A 359 -20.89 -1.90 -15.25
N PRO A 360 -22.15 -2.29 -14.97
CA PRO A 360 -22.67 -3.50 -15.55
C PRO A 360 -22.44 -3.34 -17.06
N ALA A 361 -21.57 -4.18 -17.63
CA ALA A 361 -21.57 -4.35 -19.06
C ALA A 361 -23.04 -4.62 -19.36
N ALA A 362 -23.71 -3.72 -20.08
CA ALA A 362 -25.03 -3.97 -20.56
C ALA A 362 -24.98 -5.38 -21.08
N LEU A 363 -25.73 -6.31 -20.49
CA LEU A 363 -25.73 -7.71 -20.83
C LEU A 363 -25.80 -7.74 -22.34
N ALA A 364 -24.67 -7.89 -23.00
CA ALA A 364 -24.63 -8.24 -24.39
C ALA A 364 -25.32 -9.59 -24.39
N VAL A 365 -26.60 -9.55 -24.69
CA VAL A 365 -27.30 -10.72 -25.18
C VAL A 365 -26.40 -11.15 -26.33
N VAL A 366 -25.63 -12.22 -26.11
CA VAL A 366 -24.93 -12.94 -27.17
C VAL A 366 -26.05 -13.56 -28.02
N GLY A 367 -26.68 -12.66 -28.81
CA GLY A 367 -27.48 -13.04 -29.92
C GLY A 367 -26.51 -13.33 -31.06
N ALA A 368 -26.52 -14.57 -31.49
CA ALA A 368 -25.82 -15.09 -32.64
C ALA A 368 -25.72 -14.03 -33.77
N GLY A 369 -24.51 -13.62 -34.15
CA GLY A 369 -24.28 -12.75 -35.31
C GLY A 369 -22.99 -11.94 -35.33
N ALA A 370 -22.04 -12.12 -34.39
CA ALA A 370 -20.74 -11.49 -34.55
C ALA A 370 -19.86 -12.34 -35.50
N SER A 371 -19.54 -11.79 -36.63
CA SER A 371 -18.55 -12.35 -37.54
C SER A 371 -17.17 -12.29 -36.88
N GLY A 372 -16.63 -13.46 -36.49
CA GLY A 372 -15.36 -13.59 -35.78
C GLY A 372 -14.10 -13.24 -36.60
N ALA A 373 -14.23 -12.50 -37.71
CA ALA A 373 -13.13 -12.23 -38.63
C ALA A 373 -12.15 -11.16 -38.07
N ASP A 374 -12.66 -10.11 -37.38
CA ASP A 374 -11.79 -9.02 -36.89
C ASP A 374 -11.08 -9.34 -35.56
N ILE A 375 -11.64 -10.25 -34.76
CA ILE A 375 -11.00 -10.70 -33.51
C ILE A 375 -9.84 -11.65 -33.81
N ALA A 376 -9.93 -12.40 -34.91
CA ALA A 376 -8.89 -13.37 -35.33
C ALA A 376 -7.61 -12.70 -35.88
N MET A 377 -7.64 -11.40 -36.17
CA MET A 377 -6.51 -10.63 -36.71
C MET A 377 -5.78 -9.79 -35.67
N ALA A 378 -6.28 -9.72 -34.43
CA ALA A 378 -5.66 -8.93 -33.37
C ALA A 378 -4.37 -9.62 -32.86
N THR A 379 -3.25 -8.90 -32.95
CA THR A 379 -1.92 -9.37 -32.54
C THR A 379 -1.67 -9.25 -31.04
N SER A 380 -2.56 -8.53 -30.30
CA SER A 380 -2.47 -8.39 -28.84
C SER A 380 -3.85 -8.37 -28.18
N LEU A 381 -3.90 -8.78 -26.88
CA LEU A 381 -5.13 -8.76 -26.08
C LEU A 381 -5.71 -7.34 -25.95
N SER A 382 -4.87 -6.30 -25.95
CA SER A 382 -5.30 -4.89 -25.91
C SER A 382 -6.00 -4.46 -27.20
N GLU A 383 -5.51 -4.92 -28.35
CA GLU A 383 -6.13 -4.70 -29.66
C GLU A 383 -7.45 -5.46 -29.79
N ALA A 384 -7.49 -6.71 -29.36
CA ALA A 384 -8.72 -7.49 -29.32
C ALA A 384 -9.81 -6.86 -28.44
N LYS A 385 -9.45 -6.35 -27.26
CA LYS A 385 -10.37 -5.62 -26.38
C LYS A 385 -10.86 -4.32 -27.00
N ARG A 386 -9.98 -3.59 -27.67
CA ARG A 386 -10.34 -2.33 -28.35
C ARG A 386 -11.27 -2.58 -29.53
N ALA A 387 -10.98 -3.57 -30.37
CA ALA A 387 -11.82 -3.96 -31.48
C ALA A 387 -13.22 -4.41 -31.02
N ALA A 388 -13.30 -5.26 -29.99
CA ALA A 388 -14.56 -5.70 -29.39
C ALA A 388 -15.37 -4.54 -28.78
N SER A 389 -14.70 -3.56 -28.15
CA SER A 389 -15.34 -2.37 -27.61
C SER A 389 -15.88 -1.44 -28.69
N ASP A 390 -15.12 -1.22 -29.75
CA ASP A 390 -15.52 -0.38 -30.88
C ASP A 390 -16.70 -1.01 -31.66
N GLU A 391 -16.71 -2.33 -31.83
CA GLU A 391 -17.82 -3.07 -32.45
C GLU A 391 -19.11 -3.02 -31.62
N ALA A 392 -19.00 -3.21 -30.31
CA ALA A 392 -20.13 -3.09 -29.38
C ALA A 392 -20.71 -1.68 -29.35
N GLU A 393 -19.84 -0.64 -29.33
CA GLU A 393 -20.25 0.77 -29.40
C GLU A 393 -20.98 1.08 -30.69
N ARG A 394 -20.49 0.58 -31.84
CA ARG A 394 -21.12 0.72 -33.16
C ARG A 394 -22.50 0.07 -33.19
N ALA A 395 -22.61 -1.21 -32.79
CA ALA A 395 -23.88 -1.94 -32.80
C ALA A 395 -24.94 -1.27 -31.89
N PHE A 396 -24.51 -0.71 -30.75
CA PHE A 396 -25.39 0.04 -29.84
C PHE A 396 -25.93 1.33 -30.47
N LEU A 397 -25.09 2.10 -31.15
CA LEU A 397 -25.48 3.33 -31.84
C LEU A 397 -26.39 3.07 -33.01
N GLU A 398 -26.14 2.03 -33.84
CA GLU A 398 -26.95 1.61 -34.95
C GLU A 398 -28.36 1.20 -34.52
N ARG A 399 -28.45 0.36 -33.45
CA ARG A 399 -29.75 -0.06 -32.88
C ARG A 399 -30.51 1.13 -32.33
N GLY A 400 -29.86 2.03 -31.58
CA GLY A 400 -30.47 3.23 -31.06
C GLY A 400 -31.04 4.14 -32.16
N LEU A 401 -30.29 4.31 -33.28
CA LEU A 401 -30.78 5.07 -34.41
C LEU A 401 -31.97 4.42 -35.13
N GLN A 402 -32.00 3.08 -35.23
CA GLN A 402 -33.15 2.36 -35.77
C GLN A 402 -34.41 2.61 -34.92
N GLU A 403 -34.31 2.52 -33.62
CA GLU A 403 -35.44 2.72 -32.70
C GLU A 403 -36.01 4.13 -32.74
N VAL A 404 -35.17 5.16 -32.89
CA VAL A 404 -35.62 6.57 -32.97
C VAL A 404 -35.78 7.08 -34.43
N GLY A 405 -35.75 6.19 -35.41
CA GLY A 405 -35.95 6.54 -36.84
C GLY A 405 -34.93 7.56 -37.36
N GLY A 406 -33.65 7.44 -37.00
CA GLY A 406 -32.56 8.29 -37.48
C GLY A 406 -32.52 9.70 -36.88
N THR A 407 -33.25 9.99 -35.80
CA THR A 407 -33.30 11.31 -35.18
C THR A 407 -32.25 11.47 -34.08
N VAL A 408 -31.07 12.06 -34.42
CA VAL A 408 -29.93 12.22 -33.49
C VAL A 408 -30.30 12.99 -32.21
N ALA A 409 -31.20 13.99 -32.30
CA ALA A 409 -31.62 14.77 -31.14
C ALA A 409 -32.45 13.95 -30.13
N GLU A 410 -33.24 13.00 -30.62
CA GLU A 410 -34.05 12.10 -29.78
C GLU A 410 -33.20 11.00 -29.15
N LEU A 411 -32.26 10.46 -29.92
CA LEU A 411 -31.27 9.51 -29.42
C LEU A 411 -30.39 10.13 -28.32
N ALA A 412 -29.96 11.38 -28.48
CA ALA A 412 -29.19 12.10 -27.47
C ALA A 412 -29.97 12.28 -26.15
N ARG A 413 -31.26 12.61 -26.21
CA ARG A 413 -32.13 12.69 -25.02
C ARG A 413 -32.32 11.34 -24.35
N ARG A 414 -32.53 10.29 -25.15
CA ARG A 414 -32.78 8.93 -24.61
C ARG A 414 -31.56 8.35 -23.90
N PHE A 415 -30.36 8.66 -24.38
CA PHE A 415 -29.10 8.18 -23.79
C PHE A 415 -28.51 9.18 -22.77
N ASP A 416 -29.19 10.25 -22.46
CA ASP A 416 -28.72 11.35 -21.59
C ASP A 416 -27.31 11.84 -21.98
N MET A 417 -27.12 12.00 -23.33
CA MET A 417 -25.84 12.39 -23.90
C MET A 417 -25.92 13.75 -24.55
N ASN A 418 -24.81 14.50 -24.51
CA ASN A 418 -24.70 15.74 -25.29
C ASN A 418 -24.75 15.43 -26.81
N ARG A 419 -25.60 16.17 -27.53
CA ARG A 419 -25.79 15.99 -28.99
C ARG A 419 -24.47 16.07 -29.80
N SER A 420 -23.56 16.97 -29.40
CA SER A 420 -22.26 17.11 -30.07
C SER A 420 -21.37 15.89 -29.84
N HIS A 421 -21.40 15.31 -28.62
CA HIS A 421 -20.68 14.09 -28.28
C HIS A 421 -21.22 12.89 -29.07
N LEU A 422 -22.54 12.74 -29.12
CA LEU A 422 -23.17 11.68 -29.93
C LEU A 422 -22.82 11.80 -31.42
N GLN A 423 -22.82 13.03 -32.00
CA GLN A 423 -22.39 13.26 -33.38
C GLN A 423 -20.92 12.86 -33.62
N MET A 424 -20.05 13.13 -32.67
CA MET A 424 -18.64 12.72 -32.75
C MET A 424 -18.50 11.18 -32.76
N LEU A 425 -19.25 10.48 -31.90
CA LEU A 425 -19.26 9.01 -31.84
C LEU A 425 -19.81 8.42 -33.17
N LEU A 426 -20.90 8.94 -33.70
CA LEU A 426 -21.44 8.50 -34.98
C LEU A 426 -20.41 8.68 -36.10
N LYS A 427 -19.71 9.82 -36.14
CA LYS A 427 -18.64 10.09 -37.12
C LYS A 427 -17.43 9.14 -36.91
N LYS A 428 -17.05 8.85 -35.65
CA LYS A 428 -15.97 7.90 -35.34
C LYS A 428 -16.24 6.52 -35.93
N HIS A 429 -17.49 6.04 -35.84
CA HIS A 429 -17.90 4.73 -36.34
C HIS A 429 -18.44 4.71 -37.78
N GLY A 430 -18.39 5.84 -38.48
CA GLY A 430 -18.85 5.94 -39.86
C GLY A 430 -20.37 5.76 -40.06
N ILE A 431 -21.17 6.01 -39.02
CA ILE A 431 -22.62 5.81 -39.01
C ILE A 431 -23.33 7.09 -39.51
N HIS A 432 -24.10 6.99 -40.57
CA HIS A 432 -24.86 8.12 -41.10
C HIS A 432 -26.34 8.03 -40.70
N SER A 433 -26.79 8.98 -39.89
CA SER A 433 -28.18 9.01 -39.39
C SER A 433 -29.26 9.12 -40.53
N LYS A 434 -28.85 9.49 -41.72
CA LYS A 434 -29.75 9.57 -42.91
C LYS A 434 -30.18 8.18 -43.39
N ASP A 435 -29.34 7.17 -43.24
CA ASP A 435 -29.60 5.80 -43.69
C ASP A 435 -30.77 5.16 -42.93
N PHE A 436 -30.93 5.55 -41.67
CA PHE A 436 -31.99 5.06 -40.78
C PHE A 436 -33.32 5.81 -40.91
N ARG A 437 -33.36 6.97 -41.62
CA ARG A 437 -34.59 7.69 -41.97
C ARG A 437 -35.28 7.10 -43.15
N ALA A 438 -34.52 6.61 -44.13
CA ALA A 438 -35.06 6.00 -45.33
C ALA A 438 -35.79 4.69 -45.08
N SER A 439 -35.34 3.87 -44.12
CA SER A 439 -35.96 2.60 -43.75
C SER A 439 -37.38 2.76 -43.21
N ARG A 440 -37.65 3.81 -42.44
CA ARG A 440 -38.98 4.07 -41.85
C ARG A 440 -40.03 4.55 -42.89
N GLN A 441 -39.57 5.25 -43.97
CA GLN A 441 -40.46 5.66 -45.05
C GLN A 441 -40.83 4.49 -45.99
N ALA A 442 -39.95 3.49 -46.12
CA ALA A 442 -40.22 2.28 -46.90
C ALA A 442 -41.20 1.33 -46.23
N GLU A 443 -41.25 1.32 -44.91
CA GLU A 443 -42.23 0.50 -44.12
C GLU A 443 -43.60 1.19 -44.02
N ALA A 444 -43.66 2.51 -43.98
CA ALA A 444 -44.92 3.28 -43.95
C ALA A 444 -45.66 3.35 -45.30
N GLY A 445 -45.01 2.98 -46.41
CA GLY A 445 -45.60 2.91 -47.75
C GLY A 445 -46.15 1.54 -48.19
N LYS A 446 -46.11 0.53 -47.29
CA LYS A 446 -46.61 -0.84 -47.54
C LYS A 446 -47.78 -1.24 -46.61
N GLY A 447 -48.43 -0.26 -45.97
CA GLY A 447 -49.63 -0.45 -45.14
C GLY A 447 -50.87 0.12 -45.77
#